data_a60e2d084495e9af0fdc62157cc0c2cd
#
_entry.id   a60e2d084495e9af0fdc62157cc0c2cd
#
_cell.length_a   1.000
_cell.length_b   1.000
_cell.length_c   1.000
_cell.angle_alpha   90.00
_cell.angle_beta   90.00
_cell.angle_gamma   90.00
#
_symmetry.space_group_name_H-M   'P 1'
#
loop_
_entity.id
_entity.type
_entity.pdbx_description
1 polymer ?
#
loop_
_entity_poly.entity_id
_entity_poly.type
_entity_poly.pdbx_seq_one_letter_code
_entity_poly.pdbx_strand_id
1 'polypeptide(L)'
;MFVVRPMNVLIKCLRPIVFVLERLSDACIRSLGMPTKRQETITSEDILASVGAGAAAGVIAPEEETVIQNVFELESRLVPSAMTARESIVYFTLDETDESIRAKISTVPYNRFLVCDKDLDHVVGFVDSKHLLRRVLEEKPILFQDPELLQGVQFIPDSLTLSEVLDVFQRTHTDFAVILNEYALVVGIITINDVMATVMGDLVTNEDDVQIIQRDADTWLVDGATPIDDLEHALEIDELPEDSAYETVAGFMMYMLRKIPKRTDKVVCADYTFEVMDVDNNKIDQVLITRNKKKTEKPAE
;
A
#
# COMPACT_ATOMS: atom_id res chain seq x y z
N MET A 1 -18.50 43.34 19.67
CA MET A 1 -17.51 44.17 20.37
C MET A 1 -17.79 44.32 21.89
N PHE A 2 -19.02 44.11 22.39
CA PHE A 2 -19.40 44.26 23.81
C PHE A 2 -18.89 43.11 24.74
N VAL A 3 -18.66 41.92 24.24
CA VAL A 3 -18.26 40.75 25.06
C VAL A 3 -16.74 40.68 25.31
N VAL A 4 -15.93 41.22 24.40
CA VAL A 4 -14.47 41.13 24.45
C VAL A 4 -13.84 41.90 25.65
N ARG A 5 -14.41 43.05 25.99
CA ARG A 5 -13.93 43.87 27.10
C ARG A 5 -14.10 43.22 28.50
N PRO A 6 -15.29 42.71 28.88
CA PRO A 6 -15.45 42.04 30.15
C PRO A 6 -14.66 40.72 30.23
N MET A 7 -14.49 40.00 29.10
CA MET A 7 -13.69 38.76 29.05
C MET A 7 -12.20 39.03 29.29
N ASN A 8 -11.65 40.12 28.71
CA ASN A 8 -10.27 40.51 28.97
C ASN A 8 -10.03 40.94 30.42
N VAL A 9 -11.00 41.56 31.08
CA VAL A 9 -10.91 41.89 32.51
C VAL A 9 -10.93 40.62 33.36
N LEU A 10 -11.78 39.66 33.06
CA LEU A 10 -11.86 38.38 33.76
C LEU A 10 -10.54 37.59 33.63
N ILE A 11 -9.98 37.52 32.38
CA ILE A 11 -8.70 36.88 32.14
C ILE A 11 -7.58 37.54 32.96
N LYS A 12 -7.52 38.87 33.00
CA LYS A 12 -6.53 39.59 33.81
C LYS A 12 -6.65 39.31 35.28
N CYS A 13 -7.87 39.22 35.84
CA CYS A 13 -8.09 38.90 37.25
C CYS A 13 -7.76 37.44 37.58
N LEU A 14 -8.01 36.48 36.66
CA LEU A 14 -7.73 35.07 36.89
C LEU A 14 -6.25 34.70 36.65
N ARG A 15 -5.50 35.49 35.86
CA ARG A 15 -4.11 35.21 35.48
C ARG A 15 -3.19 34.96 36.71
N PRO A 16 -3.22 35.72 37.81
CA PRO A 16 -2.38 35.43 38.97
C PRO A 16 -2.73 34.11 39.66
N ILE A 17 -4.02 33.71 39.64
CA ILE A 17 -4.47 32.45 40.26
C ILE A 17 -3.98 31.27 39.40
N VAL A 18 -4.12 31.38 38.08
CA VAL A 18 -3.61 30.37 37.15
C VAL A 18 -2.08 30.23 37.30
N PHE A 19 -1.35 31.33 37.37
CA PHE A 19 0.09 31.32 37.54
C PHE A 19 0.55 30.62 38.87
N VAL A 20 -0.18 30.83 39.97
CA VAL A 20 0.10 30.14 41.23
C VAL A 20 -0.17 28.66 41.15
N LEU A 21 -1.31 28.27 40.52
CA LEU A 21 -1.67 26.86 40.27
C LEU A 21 -0.67 26.15 39.37
N GLU A 22 -0.22 26.79 38.29
CA GLU A 22 0.84 26.25 37.41
C GLU A 22 2.15 26.02 38.20
N ARG A 23 2.56 26.99 39.01
CA ARG A 23 3.79 26.85 39.83
C ARG A 23 3.67 25.74 40.87
N LEU A 24 2.50 25.57 41.47
CA LEU A 24 2.25 24.50 42.44
C LEU A 24 2.23 23.13 41.75
N SER A 25 1.59 23.03 40.60
CA SER A 25 1.56 21.84 39.78
C SER A 25 2.98 21.45 39.35
N ASP A 26 3.75 22.39 38.81
CA ASP A 26 5.13 22.17 38.41
C ASP A 26 6.03 21.70 39.60
N ALA A 27 5.79 22.24 40.77
CA ALA A 27 6.54 21.84 42.00
C ALA A 27 6.18 20.40 42.40
N CYS A 28 4.91 20.01 42.32
CA CYS A 28 4.45 18.65 42.59
C CYS A 28 5.03 17.66 41.56
N ILE A 29 4.99 17.98 40.26
CA ILE A 29 5.50 17.13 39.17
C ILE A 29 7.01 16.93 39.33
N ARG A 30 7.78 18.01 39.67
CA ARG A 30 9.22 17.90 39.94
C ARG A 30 9.52 17.06 41.16
N SER A 31 8.70 17.13 42.22
CA SER A 31 8.89 16.32 43.42
C SER A 31 8.69 14.83 43.18
N LEU A 32 7.91 14.48 42.13
CA LEU A 32 7.69 13.12 41.66
C LEU A 32 8.73 12.65 40.60
N GLY A 33 9.73 13.49 40.29
CA GLY A 33 10.80 13.15 39.33
C GLY A 33 10.38 13.13 37.88
N MET A 34 9.20 13.68 37.56
CA MET A 34 8.71 13.73 36.17
C MET A 34 9.14 15.02 35.47
N PRO A 35 9.48 14.99 34.17
CA PRO A 35 9.80 16.18 33.40
C PRO A 35 8.59 17.10 33.29
N THR A 36 8.74 18.37 33.72
CA THR A 36 7.69 19.39 33.71
C THR A 36 7.42 20.00 32.32
N LYS A 37 8.31 19.80 31.39
CA LYS A 37 8.07 20.17 29.99
C LYS A 37 7.54 18.94 29.23
N ARG A 38 6.25 18.96 28.90
CA ARG A 38 5.76 18.14 27.81
C ARG A 38 6.53 18.64 26.59
N GLN A 39 7.44 17.81 26.06
CA GLN A 39 7.88 18.02 24.70
C GLN A 39 6.62 17.81 23.89
N GLU A 40 6.08 18.88 23.34
CA GLU A 40 5.08 18.79 22.26
C GLU A 40 5.85 18.29 21.04
N THR A 41 6.14 17.01 21.03
CA THR A 41 6.58 16.33 19.81
C THR A 41 5.33 16.23 18.95
N ILE A 42 5.29 17.02 17.89
CA ILE A 42 4.27 16.90 16.86
C ILE A 42 4.40 15.49 16.30
N THR A 43 3.33 14.72 16.37
CA THR A 43 3.26 13.36 15.83
C THR A 43 2.73 13.38 14.39
N SER A 44 2.88 12.26 13.67
CA SER A 44 2.29 12.11 12.34
C SER A 44 0.77 12.28 12.39
N GLU A 45 0.11 11.76 13.44
CA GLU A 45 -1.33 11.92 13.64
C GLU A 45 -1.74 13.40 13.84
N ASP A 46 -0.95 14.22 14.54
CA ASP A 46 -1.22 15.65 14.70
C ASP A 46 -1.17 16.39 13.36
N ILE A 47 -0.25 15.97 12.47
CA ILE A 47 -0.11 16.53 11.13
C ILE A 47 -1.31 16.09 10.28
N LEU A 48 -1.65 14.80 10.26
CA LEU A 48 -2.79 14.27 9.51
C LEU A 48 -4.10 14.87 9.97
N ALA A 49 -4.32 15.03 11.29
CA ALA A 49 -5.49 15.73 11.83
C ALA A 49 -5.57 17.18 11.35
N SER A 50 -4.41 17.87 11.20
CA SER A 50 -4.35 19.22 10.66
C SER A 50 -4.67 19.29 9.18
N VAL A 51 -4.25 18.27 8.40
CA VAL A 51 -4.57 18.11 6.97
C VAL A 51 -6.07 17.88 6.79
N GLY A 52 -6.67 16.95 7.55
CA GLY A 52 -8.12 16.70 7.51
C GLY A 52 -8.95 17.92 7.89
N ALA A 53 -8.49 18.70 8.91
CA ALA A 53 -9.14 19.97 9.23
C ALA A 53 -9.04 20.99 8.08
N GLY A 54 -7.92 20.99 7.33
CA GLY A 54 -7.71 21.81 6.13
C GLY A 54 -8.64 21.41 4.98
N ALA A 55 -8.82 20.12 4.75
CA ALA A 55 -9.74 19.58 3.75
C ALA A 55 -11.20 19.90 4.11
N ALA A 56 -11.60 19.69 5.36
CA ALA A 56 -12.95 20.06 5.85
C ALA A 56 -13.24 21.57 5.73
N ALA A 57 -12.21 22.42 5.80
CA ALA A 57 -12.31 23.86 5.60
C ALA A 57 -12.28 24.28 4.11
N GLY A 58 -12.06 23.34 3.17
CA GLY A 58 -11.95 23.60 1.73
C GLY A 58 -10.64 24.30 1.33
N VAL A 59 -9.59 24.21 2.15
CA VAL A 59 -8.26 24.77 1.87
C VAL A 59 -7.40 23.76 1.11
N ILE A 60 -7.64 22.48 1.35
CA ILE A 60 -6.96 21.33 0.73
C ILE A 60 -8.02 20.59 -0.09
N ALA A 61 -7.70 20.19 -1.32
CA ALA A 61 -8.59 19.34 -2.12
C ALA A 61 -8.60 17.91 -1.56
N PRO A 62 -9.71 17.14 -1.74
CA PRO A 62 -9.76 15.74 -1.26
C PRO A 62 -8.62 14.87 -1.81
N GLU A 63 -8.28 15.06 -3.08
CA GLU A 63 -7.20 14.33 -3.74
C GLU A 63 -5.83 14.68 -3.15
N GLU A 64 -5.61 15.94 -2.75
CA GLU A 64 -4.39 16.37 -2.07
C GLU A 64 -4.29 15.78 -0.66
N GLU A 65 -5.41 15.68 0.07
CA GLU A 65 -5.48 15.02 1.37
C GLU A 65 -5.06 13.56 1.25
N THR A 66 -5.62 12.81 0.30
CA THR A 66 -5.29 11.40 0.05
C THR A 66 -3.79 11.21 -0.25
N VAL A 67 -3.20 12.02 -1.12
CA VAL A 67 -1.76 11.95 -1.43
C VAL A 67 -0.91 12.19 -0.18
N ILE A 68 -1.28 13.15 0.67
CA ILE A 68 -0.55 13.42 1.91
C ILE A 68 -0.65 12.21 2.86
N GLN A 69 -1.82 11.61 3.02
CA GLN A 69 -2.01 10.40 3.82
C GLN A 69 -1.15 9.25 3.30
N ASN A 70 -1.23 8.95 1.99
CA ASN A 70 -0.45 7.90 1.36
C ASN A 70 1.07 8.08 1.53
N VAL A 71 1.57 9.33 1.54
CA VAL A 71 2.99 9.60 1.83
C VAL A 71 3.38 9.18 3.25
N PHE A 72 2.51 9.43 4.25
CA PHE A 72 2.78 8.98 5.61
C PHE A 72 2.70 7.45 5.75
N GLU A 73 1.82 6.81 4.99
CA GLU A 73 1.67 5.36 4.98
C GLU A 73 2.88 4.62 4.40
N LEU A 74 3.70 5.25 3.54
CA LEU A 74 4.91 4.62 3.01
C LEU A 74 5.86 4.09 4.09
N GLU A 75 5.83 4.66 5.30
CA GLU A 75 6.66 4.22 6.43
C GLU A 75 6.14 2.93 7.09
N SER A 76 4.86 2.61 6.91
CA SER A 76 4.20 1.42 7.47
C SER A 76 3.88 0.35 6.45
N ARG A 77 3.55 0.72 5.21
CA ARG A 77 3.23 -0.22 4.13
C ARG A 77 4.44 -1.05 3.72
N LEU A 78 4.28 -2.36 3.75
CA LEU A 78 5.31 -3.31 3.33
C LEU A 78 5.31 -3.52 1.81
N VAL A 79 6.45 -3.95 1.29
CA VAL A 79 6.66 -4.23 -0.15
C VAL A 79 5.57 -5.12 -0.78
N PRO A 80 5.07 -6.19 -0.12
CA PRO A 80 4.03 -7.05 -0.70
C PRO A 80 2.73 -6.33 -1.07
N SER A 81 2.43 -5.18 -0.46
CA SER A 81 1.22 -4.40 -0.78
C SER A 81 1.27 -3.68 -2.14
N ALA A 82 2.47 -3.48 -2.70
CA ALA A 82 2.66 -2.71 -3.95
C ALA A 82 3.43 -3.47 -5.03
N MET A 83 3.94 -4.67 -4.76
CA MET A 83 4.74 -5.44 -5.71
C MET A 83 3.90 -6.11 -6.79
N THR A 84 4.50 -6.34 -7.94
CA THR A 84 4.00 -7.34 -8.89
C THR A 84 4.33 -8.74 -8.37
N ALA A 85 3.31 -9.53 -8.04
CA ALA A 85 3.49 -10.86 -7.47
C ALA A 85 4.15 -11.83 -8.46
N ARG A 86 4.85 -12.85 -7.92
CA ARG A 86 5.61 -13.87 -8.67
C ARG A 86 4.85 -14.45 -9.86
N GLU A 87 3.57 -14.76 -9.68
CA GLU A 87 2.72 -15.41 -10.68
C GLU A 87 2.46 -14.53 -11.90
N SER A 88 2.56 -13.21 -11.73
CA SER A 88 2.35 -12.21 -12.77
C SER A 88 3.65 -11.81 -13.49
N ILE A 89 4.80 -12.33 -13.04
CA ILE A 89 6.10 -11.97 -13.63
C ILE A 89 6.30 -12.69 -14.95
N VAL A 90 6.48 -11.93 -16.02
CA VAL A 90 6.92 -12.44 -17.31
C VAL A 90 8.44 -12.35 -17.39
N TYR A 91 9.09 -13.47 -17.67
CA TYR A 91 10.54 -13.56 -17.73
C TYR A 91 11.02 -14.38 -18.94
N PHE A 92 12.29 -14.26 -19.25
CA PHE A 92 12.99 -15.06 -20.25
C PHE A 92 13.98 -16.01 -19.57
N THR A 93 14.24 -17.15 -20.20
CA THR A 93 15.33 -18.03 -19.80
C THR A 93 16.55 -17.82 -20.70
N LEU A 94 17.75 -18.12 -20.19
CA LEU A 94 19.00 -17.93 -20.93
C LEU A 94 19.09 -18.74 -22.25
N ASP A 95 18.37 -19.86 -22.31
CA ASP A 95 18.30 -20.78 -23.44
C ASP A 95 17.06 -20.56 -24.33
N GLU A 96 16.27 -19.51 -24.06
CA GLU A 96 15.07 -19.20 -24.83
C GLU A 96 15.41 -18.80 -26.27
N THR A 97 14.59 -19.28 -27.23
CA THR A 97 14.81 -18.99 -28.64
C THR A 97 14.40 -17.56 -29.02
N ASP A 98 15.11 -16.98 -29.99
CA ASP A 98 14.83 -15.63 -30.51
C ASP A 98 13.37 -15.45 -30.95
N GLU A 99 12.76 -16.49 -31.55
CA GLU A 99 11.36 -16.48 -31.96
C GLU A 99 10.39 -16.40 -30.79
N SER A 100 10.64 -17.14 -29.70
CA SER A 100 9.85 -17.08 -28.47
C SER A 100 9.95 -15.72 -27.80
N ILE A 101 11.16 -15.15 -27.71
CA ILE A 101 11.41 -13.83 -27.14
C ILE A 101 10.62 -12.76 -27.91
N ARG A 102 10.68 -12.78 -29.27
CA ARG A 102 9.94 -11.86 -30.14
C ARG A 102 8.44 -11.99 -29.97
N ALA A 103 7.92 -13.20 -29.85
CA ALA A 103 6.51 -13.46 -29.61
C ALA A 103 6.05 -12.88 -28.25
N LYS A 104 6.80 -13.11 -27.18
CA LYS A 104 6.48 -12.56 -25.83
C LYS A 104 6.48 -11.04 -25.84
N ILE A 105 7.50 -10.39 -26.41
CA ILE A 105 7.60 -8.93 -26.48
C ILE A 105 6.40 -8.32 -27.24
N SER A 106 5.91 -9.00 -28.27
CA SER A 106 4.79 -8.49 -29.08
C SER A 106 3.43 -8.59 -28.37
N THR A 107 3.30 -9.48 -27.39
CA THR A 107 2.05 -9.74 -26.67
C THR A 107 1.96 -9.00 -25.33
N VAL A 108 3.11 -8.69 -24.73
CA VAL A 108 3.17 -8.13 -23.37
C VAL A 108 3.89 -6.78 -23.39
N PRO A 109 3.21 -5.66 -23.10
CA PRO A 109 3.77 -4.31 -23.21
C PRO A 109 4.59 -3.88 -21.98
N TYR A 110 5.37 -4.79 -21.38
CA TYR A 110 6.21 -4.43 -20.24
C TYR A 110 7.52 -3.72 -20.66
N ASN A 111 7.97 -2.80 -19.82
CA ASN A 111 9.21 -2.05 -20.06
C ASN A 111 10.46 -2.88 -19.75
N ARG A 112 10.35 -3.87 -18.85
CA ARG A 112 11.46 -4.72 -18.40
C ARG A 112 11.03 -6.16 -18.26
N PHE A 113 11.96 -7.06 -18.53
CA PHE A 113 11.78 -8.49 -18.39
C PHE A 113 12.96 -9.06 -17.60
N LEU A 114 12.68 -9.91 -16.62
CA LEU A 114 13.72 -10.67 -15.95
C LEU A 114 14.33 -11.70 -16.90
N VAL A 115 15.60 -11.97 -16.72
CA VAL A 115 16.31 -13.06 -17.38
C VAL A 115 16.82 -14.02 -16.30
N CYS A 116 16.43 -15.29 -16.43
CA CYS A 116 16.67 -16.31 -15.43
C CYS A 116 17.46 -17.49 -16.00
N ASP A 117 18.23 -18.18 -15.16
CA ASP A 117 18.80 -19.49 -15.49
C ASP A 117 17.80 -20.57 -15.06
N LYS A 118 17.02 -21.10 -16.02
CA LYS A 118 15.98 -22.12 -15.90
C LYS A 118 14.66 -21.63 -15.30
N ASP A 119 14.64 -21.13 -14.09
CA ASP A 119 13.45 -20.73 -13.37
C ASP A 119 13.60 -19.36 -12.69
N LEU A 120 12.50 -18.85 -12.14
CA LEU A 120 12.42 -17.52 -11.57
C LEU A 120 13.26 -17.35 -10.28
N ASP A 121 13.64 -18.43 -9.60
CA ASP A 121 14.49 -18.36 -8.41
C ASP A 121 15.98 -18.20 -8.73
N HIS A 122 16.34 -18.32 -10.03
CA HIS A 122 17.70 -18.15 -10.52
C HIS A 122 17.81 -16.93 -11.46
N VAL A 123 17.50 -15.75 -10.93
CA VAL A 123 17.58 -14.51 -11.70
C VAL A 123 19.03 -14.14 -11.97
N VAL A 124 19.37 -13.95 -13.25
CA VAL A 124 20.69 -13.52 -13.72
C VAL A 124 20.75 -12.00 -13.90
N GLY A 125 19.62 -11.38 -14.27
CA GLY A 125 19.52 -9.97 -14.51
C GLY A 125 18.19 -9.58 -15.12
N PHE A 126 18.12 -8.39 -15.73
CA PHE A 126 16.96 -7.96 -16.49
C PHE A 126 17.38 -7.33 -17.82
N VAL A 127 16.42 -7.18 -18.72
CA VAL A 127 16.59 -6.52 -20.01
C VAL A 127 15.46 -5.51 -20.23
N ASP A 128 15.81 -4.32 -20.74
CA ASP A 128 14.86 -3.31 -21.16
C ASP A 128 14.23 -3.67 -22.51
N SER A 129 12.91 -3.56 -22.62
CA SER A 129 12.16 -3.81 -23.87
C SER A 129 12.64 -2.95 -25.04
N LYS A 130 13.08 -1.71 -24.78
CA LYS A 130 13.66 -0.82 -25.80
C LYS A 130 14.95 -1.36 -26.40
N HIS A 131 15.78 -2.05 -25.62
CA HIS A 131 16.99 -2.68 -26.15
C HIS A 131 16.65 -3.93 -26.98
N LEU A 132 15.65 -4.70 -26.55
CA LEU A 132 15.14 -5.83 -27.32
C LEU A 132 14.51 -5.35 -28.64
N LEU A 133 13.67 -4.31 -28.60
CA LEU A 133 13.04 -3.74 -29.78
C LEU A 133 14.10 -3.25 -30.78
N ARG A 134 15.18 -2.59 -30.31
CA ARG A 134 16.28 -2.16 -31.17
C ARG A 134 16.91 -3.36 -31.88
N ARG A 135 17.16 -4.46 -31.17
CA ARG A 135 17.71 -5.69 -31.79
C ARG A 135 16.76 -6.29 -32.82
N VAL A 136 15.45 -6.28 -32.53
CA VAL A 136 14.43 -6.73 -33.48
C VAL A 136 14.44 -5.91 -34.76
N LEU A 137 14.49 -4.57 -34.66
CA LEU A 137 14.50 -3.64 -35.79
C LEU A 137 15.82 -3.72 -36.62
N GLU A 138 16.93 -4.02 -35.97
CA GLU A 138 18.22 -4.20 -36.62
C GLU A 138 18.43 -5.62 -37.17
N GLU A 139 17.43 -6.51 -37.08
CA GLU A 139 17.48 -7.92 -37.45
C GLU A 139 18.65 -8.68 -36.82
N LYS A 140 19.12 -8.21 -35.65
CA LYS A 140 20.20 -8.86 -34.89
C LYS A 140 19.65 -9.96 -33.97
N PRO A 141 20.44 -11.01 -33.72
CA PRO A 141 20.01 -12.04 -32.76
C PRO A 141 19.94 -11.46 -31.33
N ILE A 142 18.98 -11.95 -30.56
CA ILE A 142 18.82 -11.63 -29.14
C ILE A 142 19.55 -12.70 -28.34
N LEU A 143 20.70 -12.35 -27.80
CA LEU A 143 21.54 -13.24 -27.00
C LEU A 143 21.74 -12.61 -25.62
N PHE A 144 21.22 -13.24 -24.57
CA PHE A 144 21.33 -12.72 -23.19
C PHE A 144 22.74 -12.83 -22.60
N GLN A 145 23.69 -13.49 -23.29
CA GLN A 145 25.10 -13.47 -22.95
C GLN A 145 25.79 -12.14 -23.36
N ASP A 146 25.09 -11.28 -24.13
CA ASP A 146 25.61 -9.98 -24.54
C ASP A 146 25.51 -8.99 -23.36
N PRO A 147 26.65 -8.46 -22.85
CA PRO A 147 26.68 -7.52 -21.75
C PRO A 147 25.96 -6.20 -22.05
N GLU A 148 25.70 -5.88 -23.33
CA GLU A 148 24.93 -4.69 -23.72
C GLU A 148 23.43 -4.86 -23.50
N LEU A 149 22.94 -6.09 -23.43
CA LEU A 149 21.52 -6.38 -23.21
C LEU A 149 21.20 -6.64 -21.75
N LEU A 150 22.01 -7.49 -21.09
CA LEU A 150 21.73 -7.94 -19.74
C LEU A 150 22.25 -6.93 -18.71
N GLN A 151 21.36 -6.43 -17.87
CA GLN A 151 21.68 -5.52 -16.78
C GLN A 151 21.55 -6.25 -15.44
N GLY A 152 22.41 -5.87 -14.48
CA GLY A 152 22.33 -6.40 -13.11
C GLY A 152 21.07 -5.93 -12.40
N VAL A 153 20.46 -6.79 -11.60
CA VAL A 153 19.26 -6.50 -10.83
C VAL A 153 19.57 -6.30 -9.34
N GLN A 154 18.83 -5.40 -8.70
CA GLN A 154 18.87 -5.23 -7.25
C GLN A 154 17.94 -6.26 -6.59
N PHE A 155 18.40 -6.91 -5.51
CA PHE A 155 17.59 -7.79 -4.68
C PHE A 155 17.27 -7.10 -3.36
N ILE A 156 16.04 -7.20 -2.91
CA ILE A 156 15.56 -6.64 -1.63
C ILE A 156 14.67 -7.67 -0.91
N PRO A 157 14.65 -7.68 0.43
CA PRO A 157 13.73 -8.53 1.19
C PRO A 157 12.28 -7.98 1.14
N ASP A 158 11.30 -8.87 1.24
CA ASP A 158 9.88 -8.57 1.28
C ASP A 158 9.43 -7.84 2.57
N SER A 159 10.26 -7.88 3.61
CA SER A 159 10.00 -7.24 4.90
C SER A 159 10.31 -5.73 4.94
N LEU A 160 10.82 -5.15 3.86
CA LEU A 160 11.05 -3.70 3.79
C LEU A 160 9.73 -2.94 3.64
N THR A 161 9.72 -1.72 4.18
CA THR A 161 8.68 -0.74 3.91
C THR A 161 8.88 -0.08 2.54
N LEU A 162 7.82 0.51 1.97
CA LEU A 162 7.92 1.24 0.71
C LEU A 162 8.86 2.45 0.82
N SER A 163 8.92 3.10 1.99
CA SER A 163 9.87 4.17 2.29
C SER A 163 11.32 3.68 2.20
N GLU A 164 11.63 2.51 2.78
CA GLU A 164 12.96 1.90 2.73
C GLU A 164 13.35 1.49 1.31
N VAL A 165 12.38 1.03 0.49
CA VAL A 165 12.61 0.74 -0.93
C VAL A 165 13.03 1.99 -1.70
N LEU A 166 12.35 3.12 -1.48
CA LEU A 166 12.76 4.41 -2.09
C LEU A 166 14.18 4.79 -1.70
N ASP A 167 14.55 4.59 -0.45
CA ASP A 167 15.91 4.81 0.04
C ASP A 167 16.94 3.90 -0.65
N VAL A 168 16.60 2.63 -0.90
CA VAL A 168 17.44 1.71 -1.65
C VAL A 168 17.60 2.20 -3.08
N PHE A 169 16.50 2.52 -3.78
CA PHE A 169 16.53 3.02 -5.15
C PHE A 169 17.37 4.30 -5.28
N GLN A 170 17.22 5.23 -4.35
CA GLN A 170 18.01 6.46 -4.34
C GLN A 170 19.51 6.18 -4.16
N ARG A 171 19.89 5.31 -3.23
CA ARG A 171 21.29 4.98 -2.94
C ARG A 171 21.98 4.17 -4.04
N THR A 172 21.24 3.27 -4.69
CA THR A 172 21.78 2.39 -5.74
C THR A 172 21.63 2.97 -7.13
N HIS A 173 20.90 4.10 -7.28
CA HIS A 173 20.53 4.70 -8.56
C HIS A 173 19.81 3.70 -9.48
N THR A 174 18.97 2.85 -8.90
CA THR A 174 18.10 1.90 -9.58
C THR A 174 16.64 2.31 -9.39
N ASP A 175 15.76 1.79 -10.23
CA ASP A 175 14.33 2.03 -10.20
C ASP A 175 13.53 0.72 -10.33
N PHE A 176 14.23 -0.42 -10.14
CA PHE A 176 13.69 -1.76 -10.29
C PHE A 176 14.42 -2.72 -9.36
N ALA A 177 13.66 -3.59 -8.66
CA ALA A 177 14.22 -4.61 -7.77
C ALA A 177 13.42 -5.92 -7.83
N VAL A 178 14.12 -7.03 -7.56
CA VAL A 178 13.53 -8.35 -7.32
C VAL A 178 13.39 -8.55 -5.82
N ILE A 179 12.25 -9.04 -5.40
CA ILE A 179 11.88 -9.23 -3.99
C ILE A 179 12.10 -10.68 -3.62
N LEU A 180 12.81 -10.90 -2.52
CA LEU A 180 13.08 -12.21 -1.96
C LEU A 180 12.45 -12.37 -0.58
N ASN A 181 11.92 -13.55 -0.31
CA ASN A 181 11.52 -13.95 1.04
C ASN A 181 12.71 -14.44 1.88
N GLU A 182 12.45 -14.87 3.12
CA GLU A 182 13.44 -15.39 4.07
C GLU A 182 14.15 -16.69 3.61
N TYR A 183 13.60 -17.35 2.60
CA TYR A 183 14.20 -18.55 1.97
C TYR A 183 15.00 -18.22 0.72
N ALA A 184 15.21 -16.93 0.41
CA ALA A 184 15.83 -16.44 -0.81
C ALA A 184 15.10 -16.87 -2.10
N LEU A 185 13.79 -17.10 -2.03
CA LEU A 185 12.94 -17.35 -3.19
C LEU A 185 12.33 -16.03 -3.68
N VAL A 186 12.22 -15.88 -4.99
CA VAL A 186 11.57 -14.71 -5.60
C VAL A 186 10.06 -14.75 -5.31
N VAL A 187 9.56 -13.71 -4.66
CA VAL A 187 8.13 -13.54 -4.37
C VAL A 187 7.49 -12.45 -5.23
N GLY A 188 8.27 -11.56 -5.80
CA GLY A 188 7.76 -10.48 -6.63
C GLY A 188 8.86 -9.61 -7.24
N ILE A 189 8.42 -8.56 -7.91
CA ILE A 189 9.25 -7.46 -8.40
C ILE A 189 8.58 -6.13 -8.02
N ILE A 190 9.38 -5.09 -7.85
CA ILE A 190 8.87 -3.75 -7.58
C ILE A 190 9.64 -2.72 -8.40
N THR A 191 8.93 -1.70 -8.88
CA THR A 191 9.50 -0.55 -9.57
C THR A 191 9.22 0.73 -8.78
N ILE A 192 9.95 1.80 -9.11
CA ILE A 192 9.65 3.13 -8.56
C ILE A 192 8.23 3.57 -8.94
N ASN A 193 7.72 3.15 -10.10
CA ASN A 193 6.37 3.49 -10.55
C ASN A 193 5.29 2.85 -9.66
N ASP A 194 5.52 1.62 -9.16
CA ASP A 194 4.58 0.94 -8.26
C ASP A 194 4.48 1.71 -6.93
N VAL A 195 5.63 2.15 -6.38
CA VAL A 195 5.65 2.99 -5.17
C VAL A 195 5.00 4.34 -5.43
N MET A 196 5.24 4.97 -6.60
CA MET A 196 4.60 6.23 -6.97
C MET A 196 3.08 6.07 -7.18
N ALA A 197 2.64 4.95 -7.75
CA ALA A 197 1.21 4.64 -7.89
C ALA A 197 0.53 4.54 -6.52
N THR A 198 1.18 3.91 -5.54
CA THR A 198 0.67 3.86 -4.16
C THR A 198 0.52 5.26 -3.55
N VAL A 199 1.47 6.17 -3.80
CA VAL A 199 1.40 7.56 -3.30
C VAL A 199 0.29 8.34 -3.99
N MET A 200 0.20 8.23 -5.32
CA MET A 200 -0.76 9.02 -6.12
C MET A 200 -2.19 8.47 -6.06
N GLY A 201 -2.37 7.19 -5.70
CA GLY A 201 -3.67 6.55 -5.63
C GLY A 201 -4.46 6.72 -6.93
N ASP A 202 -5.74 7.04 -6.82
CA ASP A 202 -6.67 7.18 -7.94
C ASP A 202 -6.29 8.26 -8.97
N LEU A 203 -5.38 9.18 -8.64
CA LEU A 203 -4.92 10.21 -9.60
C LEU A 203 -4.16 9.64 -10.81
N VAL A 204 -3.63 8.43 -10.71
CA VAL A 204 -2.80 7.79 -11.76
C VAL A 204 -3.38 6.46 -12.22
N THR A 205 -4.34 5.90 -11.49
CA THR A 205 -4.97 4.62 -11.82
C THR A 205 -5.82 4.78 -13.08
N ASN A 206 -5.58 3.96 -14.11
CA ASN A 206 -6.44 3.91 -15.28
C ASN A 206 -7.79 3.28 -14.90
N GLU A 207 -8.89 3.70 -15.57
CA GLU A 207 -10.23 3.14 -15.32
C GLU A 207 -10.30 1.61 -15.48
N ASP A 208 -9.36 1.01 -16.21
CA ASP A 208 -9.28 -0.45 -16.42
C ASP A 208 -8.58 -1.20 -15.26
N ASP A 209 -7.90 -0.50 -14.36
CA ASP A 209 -7.12 -1.08 -13.24
C ASP A 209 -7.79 -0.87 -11.87
N VAL A 210 -9.09 -0.52 -11.86
CA VAL A 210 -9.84 -0.27 -10.61
C VAL A 210 -10.04 -1.58 -9.85
N GLN A 211 -9.33 -1.72 -8.74
CA GLN A 211 -9.35 -2.93 -7.90
C GLN A 211 -10.60 -3.02 -7.01
N ILE A 212 -11.26 -1.90 -6.72
CA ILE A 212 -12.47 -1.82 -5.88
C ILE A 212 -13.59 -1.20 -6.70
N ILE A 213 -14.57 -2.00 -7.10
CA ILE A 213 -15.72 -1.54 -7.89
C ILE A 213 -16.98 -1.57 -7.04
N GLN A 214 -17.56 -0.40 -6.76
CA GLN A 214 -18.85 -0.32 -6.08
C GLN A 214 -19.97 -0.73 -7.06
N ARG A 215 -20.70 -1.82 -6.76
CA ARG A 215 -21.82 -2.32 -7.56
C ARG A 215 -23.13 -1.62 -7.25
N ASP A 216 -23.38 -1.39 -5.97
CA ASP A 216 -24.54 -0.69 -5.44
C ASP A 216 -24.21 -0.06 -4.07
N ALA A 217 -25.19 0.55 -3.42
CA ALA A 217 -25.00 1.28 -2.16
C ALA A 217 -24.43 0.42 -1.00
N ASP A 218 -24.60 -0.90 -1.06
CA ASP A 218 -24.23 -1.82 0.01
C ASP A 218 -23.29 -2.95 -0.47
N THR A 219 -22.82 -2.95 -1.74
CA THR A 219 -21.97 -4.03 -2.27
C THR A 219 -20.81 -3.53 -3.11
N TRP A 220 -19.65 -4.17 -2.93
CA TRP A 220 -18.42 -3.90 -3.68
C TRP A 220 -17.86 -5.21 -4.23
N LEU A 221 -17.36 -5.17 -5.45
CA LEU A 221 -16.54 -6.23 -6.05
C LEU A 221 -15.09 -5.80 -5.95
N VAL A 222 -14.26 -6.62 -5.32
CA VAL A 222 -12.88 -6.29 -4.97
C VAL A 222 -11.95 -7.36 -5.49
N ASP A 223 -10.84 -6.96 -6.08
CA ASP A 223 -9.77 -7.85 -6.50
C ASP A 223 -9.09 -8.46 -5.26
N GLY A 224 -8.76 -9.74 -5.31
CA GLY A 224 -8.08 -10.41 -4.21
C GLY A 224 -6.68 -9.87 -3.92
N ALA A 225 -6.03 -9.24 -4.91
CA ALA A 225 -4.72 -8.62 -4.75
C ALA A 225 -4.78 -7.21 -4.12
N THR A 226 -5.98 -6.64 -3.94
CA THR A 226 -6.16 -5.31 -3.34
C THR A 226 -5.51 -5.24 -1.96
N PRO A 227 -4.68 -4.23 -1.68
CA PRO A 227 -4.14 -3.99 -0.35
C PRO A 227 -5.25 -3.79 0.69
N ILE A 228 -5.02 -4.26 1.90
CA ILE A 228 -6.00 -4.13 3.00
C ILE A 228 -6.25 -2.68 3.35
N ASP A 229 -5.22 -1.85 3.40
CA ASP A 229 -5.33 -0.43 3.70
C ASP A 229 -6.26 0.30 2.71
N ASP A 230 -6.15 -0.03 1.40
CA ASP A 230 -7.01 0.55 0.37
C ASP A 230 -8.47 0.12 0.54
N LEU A 231 -8.70 -1.14 0.96
CA LEU A 231 -10.04 -1.63 1.27
C LEU A 231 -10.64 -0.95 2.50
N GLU A 232 -9.87 -0.80 3.57
CA GLU A 232 -10.31 -0.16 4.81
C GLU A 232 -10.69 1.29 4.56
N HIS A 233 -9.89 2.02 3.79
CA HIS A 233 -10.22 3.38 3.35
C HIS A 233 -11.50 3.44 2.51
N ALA A 234 -11.64 2.56 1.51
CA ALA A 234 -12.79 2.56 0.62
C ALA A 234 -14.12 2.21 1.31
N LEU A 235 -14.08 1.39 2.36
CA LEU A 235 -15.24 0.94 3.12
C LEU A 235 -15.47 1.72 4.41
N GLU A 236 -14.57 2.66 4.76
CA GLU A 236 -14.58 3.40 6.03
C GLU A 236 -14.56 2.44 7.25
N ILE A 237 -13.71 1.43 7.21
CA ILE A 237 -13.47 0.48 8.30
C ILE A 237 -12.25 0.97 9.09
N ASP A 238 -12.34 1.08 10.42
CA ASP A 238 -11.25 1.56 11.25
C ASP A 238 -10.06 0.57 11.24
N GLU A 239 -10.30 -0.74 11.33
CA GLU A 239 -9.26 -1.78 11.34
C GLU A 239 -9.91 -3.16 11.23
N LEU A 240 -9.34 -4.04 10.38
CA LEU A 240 -9.71 -5.45 10.31
C LEU A 240 -8.96 -6.27 11.38
N PRO A 241 -9.50 -7.41 11.85
CA PRO A 241 -8.86 -8.20 12.90
C PRO A 241 -7.49 -8.73 12.50
N GLU A 242 -6.46 -8.50 13.33
CA GLU A 242 -5.10 -9.03 13.12
C GLU A 242 -4.47 -8.58 11.77
N ASP A 243 -4.65 -7.31 11.42
CA ASP A 243 -4.19 -6.67 10.17
C ASP A 243 -2.71 -6.94 9.86
N SER A 244 -1.85 -7.00 10.87
CA SER A 244 -0.43 -7.34 10.72
C SER A 244 -0.14 -8.76 10.20
N ALA A 245 -1.16 -9.62 10.07
CA ALA A 245 -1.00 -10.99 9.61
C ALA A 245 -1.18 -11.17 8.09
N TYR A 246 -1.64 -10.16 7.37
CA TYR A 246 -1.91 -10.20 5.93
C TYR A 246 -1.87 -8.81 5.31
N GLU A 247 -1.52 -8.72 4.03
CA GLU A 247 -1.34 -7.47 3.30
C GLU A 247 -2.43 -7.22 2.24
N THR A 248 -3.21 -8.24 1.87
CA THR A 248 -4.19 -8.18 0.80
C THR A 248 -5.53 -8.79 1.20
N VAL A 249 -6.59 -8.46 0.46
CA VAL A 249 -7.93 -9.03 0.64
C VAL A 249 -7.93 -10.57 0.54
N ALA A 250 -7.18 -11.13 -0.40
CA ALA A 250 -7.00 -12.58 -0.51
C ALA A 250 -6.29 -13.14 0.73
N GLY A 251 -5.26 -12.46 1.24
CA GLY A 251 -4.55 -12.80 2.48
C GLY A 251 -5.49 -12.81 3.69
N PHE A 252 -6.28 -11.75 3.86
CA PHE A 252 -7.32 -11.66 4.89
C PHE A 252 -8.31 -12.83 4.83
N MET A 253 -8.85 -13.12 3.64
CA MET A 253 -9.78 -14.22 3.45
C MET A 253 -9.16 -15.57 3.79
N MET A 254 -7.92 -15.82 3.37
CA MET A 254 -7.20 -17.07 3.68
C MET A 254 -6.92 -17.20 5.18
N TYR A 255 -6.51 -16.11 5.83
CA TYR A 255 -6.27 -16.05 7.27
C TYR A 255 -7.54 -16.37 8.06
N MET A 256 -8.66 -15.77 7.71
CA MET A 256 -9.95 -15.98 8.40
C MET A 256 -10.54 -17.37 8.12
N LEU A 257 -10.47 -17.85 6.88
CA LEU A 257 -11.01 -19.16 6.50
C LEU A 257 -10.19 -20.34 7.04
N ARG A 258 -8.88 -20.15 7.24
CA ARG A 258 -7.92 -21.19 7.68
C ARG A 258 -8.00 -22.49 6.86
N LYS A 259 -8.30 -22.36 5.57
CA LYS A 259 -8.39 -23.46 4.60
C LYS A 259 -8.11 -22.92 3.20
N ILE A 260 -7.87 -23.81 2.24
CA ILE A 260 -7.80 -23.44 0.83
C ILE A 260 -9.18 -22.88 0.43
N PRO A 261 -9.24 -21.63 -0.06
CA PRO A 261 -10.49 -20.96 -0.40
C PRO A 261 -11.19 -21.62 -1.58
N LYS A 262 -12.52 -21.58 -1.57
CA LYS A 262 -13.37 -22.04 -2.67
C LYS A 262 -14.40 -20.98 -2.97
N ARG A 263 -14.90 -20.97 -4.20
CA ARG A 263 -16.05 -20.12 -4.60
C ARG A 263 -17.19 -20.31 -3.60
N THR A 264 -17.83 -19.23 -3.22
CA THR A 264 -18.92 -19.12 -2.23
C THR A 264 -18.51 -19.28 -0.77
N ASP A 265 -17.22 -19.45 -0.46
CA ASP A 265 -16.76 -19.35 0.93
C ASP A 265 -16.99 -17.92 1.44
N LYS A 266 -17.41 -17.81 2.71
CA LYS A 266 -17.78 -16.53 3.31
C LYS A 266 -17.08 -16.31 4.63
N VAL A 267 -16.70 -15.07 4.85
CA VAL A 267 -16.24 -14.54 6.13
C VAL A 267 -17.16 -13.39 6.51
N VAL A 268 -17.61 -13.38 7.76
CA VAL A 268 -18.37 -12.24 8.32
C VAL A 268 -17.45 -11.54 9.31
N CYS A 269 -17.16 -10.29 9.04
CA CYS A 269 -16.29 -9.46 9.86
C CYS A 269 -16.89 -8.06 10.00
N ALA A 270 -16.96 -7.54 11.21
CA ALA A 270 -17.62 -6.28 11.52
C ALA A 270 -19.05 -6.21 10.92
N ASP A 271 -19.38 -5.13 10.25
CA ASP A 271 -20.66 -4.94 9.59
C ASP A 271 -20.68 -5.45 8.13
N TYR A 272 -19.69 -6.28 7.71
CA TYR A 272 -19.54 -6.74 6.33
C TYR A 272 -19.51 -8.27 6.21
N THR A 273 -19.94 -8.75 5.06
CA THR A 273 -19.80 -10.15 4.63
C THR A 273 -18.93 -10.17 3.38
N PHE A 274 -17.84 -10.92 3.45
CA PHE A 274 -16.88 -11.16 2.36
C PHE A 274 -17.19 -12.51 1.75
N GLU A 275 -17.47 -12.58 0.45
CA GLU A 275 -17.77 -13.82 -0.28
C GLU A 275 -16.80 -14.01 -1.43
N VAL A 276 -16.14 -15.16 -1.48
CA VAL A 276 -15.25 -15.51 -2.59
C VAL A 276 -16.07 -15.74 -3.86
N MET A 277 -15.85 -14.91 -4.88
CA MET A 277 -16.55 -14.99 -6.18
C MET A 277 -15.78 -15.83 -7.17
N ASP A 278 -14.48 -15.64 -7.26
CA ASP A 278 -13.62 -16.39 -8.17
C ASP A 278 -12.31 -16.83 -7.51
N VAL A 279 -11.80 -17.98 -7.98
CA VAL A 279 -10.55 -18.58 -7.51
C VAL A 279 -9.82 -19.14 -8.70
N ASP A 280 -8.59 -18.67 -8.93
CA ASP A 280 -7.67 -19.22 -9.92
C ASP A 280 -6.47 -19.89 -9.23
N ASN A 281 -6.18 -21.15 -9.54
CA ASN A 281 -5.05 -21.92 -9.00
C ASN A 281 -4.85 -21.83 -7.46
N ASN A 282 -5.95 -21.87 -6.69
CA ASN A 282 -6.03 -21.69 -5.23
C ASN A 282 -5.80 -20.25 -4.73
N LYS A 283 -5.61 -19.27 -5.61
CA LYS A 283 -5.57 -17.85 -5.31
C LYS A 283 -6.99 -17.29 -5.45
N ILE A 284 -7.41 -16.47 -4.50
CA ILE A 284 -8.65 -15.71 -4.62
C ILE A 284 -8.41 -14.59 -5.63
N ASP A 285 -9.21 -14.59 -6.69
CA ASP A 285 -9.16 -13.56 -7.73
C ASP A 285 -10.11 -12.41 -7.41
N GLN A 286 -11.36 -12.74 -7.03
CA GLN A 286 -12.36 -11.73 -6.72
C GLN A 286 -13.17 -12.06 -5.46
N VAL A 287 -13.48 -11.02 -4.69
CA VAL A 287 -14.28 -11.05 -3.47
C VAL A 287 -15.46 -10.09 -3.61
N LEU A 288 -16.67 -10.55 -3.32
CA LEU A 288 -17.83 -9.69 -3.14
C LEU A 288 -17.97 -9.31 -1.68
N ILE A 289 -17.96 -8.03 -1.41
CA ILE A 289 -18.15 -7.49 -0.06
C ILE A 289 -19.55 -6.88 0.03
N THR A 290 -20.30 -7.28 1.05
CA THR A 290 -21.67 -6.81 1.27
C THR A 290 -21.79 -6.22 2.66
N ARG A 291 -22.25 -4.97 2.76
CA ARG A 291 -22.56 -4.33 4.06
C ARG A 291 -23.81 -4.96 4.66
N ASN A 292 -23.69 -5.51 5.85
CA ASN A 292 -24.80 -6.13 6.58
C ASN A 292 -25.71 -5.04 7.16
N LYS A 293 -26.98 -4.99 6.75
CA LYS A 293 -27.95 -4.08 7.38
C LYS A 293 -28.12 -4.48 8.85
N LYS A 294 -27.87 -3.56 9.78
CA LYS A 294 -28.19 -3.75 11.20
C LYS A 294 -29.67 -4.17 11.30
N LYS A 295 -29.96 -5.38 11.80
CA LYS A 295 -31.30 -5.77 12.16
C LYS A 295 -31.81 -4.77 13.21
N THR A 296 -32.69 -3.86 12.80
CA THR A 296 -33.47 -3.06 13.74
C THR A 296 -34.26 -4.05 14.58
N GLU A 297 -33.84 -4.30 15.81
CA GLU A 297 -34.66 -5.02 16.78
C GLU A 297 -36.00 -4.26 16.88
N LYS A 298 -37.08 -4.92 16.44
CA LYS A 298 -38.43 -4.45 16.75
C LYS A 298 -38.55 -4.47 18.28
N PRO A 299 -38.97 -3.38 18.91
CA PRO A 299 -39.33 -3.44 20.32
C PRO A 299 -40.43 -4.49 20.47
N ALA A 300 -40.19 -5.43 21.38
CA ALA A 300 -41.23 -6.38 21.81
C ALA A 300 -42.39 -5.59 22.44
N GLU A 301 -43.60 -5.75 21.86
CA GLU A 301 -44.86 -5.35 22.48
C GLU A 301 -45.17 -6.24 23.68
#